data_ceb7a58d3b9c090b2e4bd1e36f133826
#
_entry.id   ceb7a58d3b9c090b2e4bd1e36f133826
#
_cell.length_a   1.000
_cell.length_b   1.000
_cell.length_c   1.000
_cell.angle_alpha   90.00
_cell.angle_beta   90.00
_cell.angle_gamma   90.00
#
_symmetry.space_group_name_H-M   'P 1'
#
loop_
_entity.id
_entity.type
_entity.pdbx_description
1 polymer ?
#
loop_
_entity_poly.entity_id
_entity_poly.type
_entity_poly.pdbx_seq_one_letter_code
_entity_poly.pdbx_strand_id
1 'polypeptide(L)'
;MGEPSSSADTPLWAVVELDQFHTPEQTQASQWRRSLRPALTWLEGKKGAEQQVKTEDELRVLPEVRLAHIVPPIDWAPAVSALAQQLKGREAAVTFFITTPHSGYAAVVRHWAEGHDVACVAPPTLSELAEGDTQWVERCVNQRHWAVPALERHFLRHTQGIQGIRKFLERALSGRLGQGVIGCDSWTYAYLQQVIGIDGAPVFTLQSMEGEQLSRYFAEIATHAGQHPQVYSTRTGKQVLYGSESKRNDKAANKTSHKELQRLAAHCRGHIGVAWHYWRERLREPSSGDEKALWLVDAHAEAELSADTGDIATLVLHALLIHGGLDDHSLGQVLPFSHHEVLNARLTLQRKGIVSSCEGRWQVAPLSYANVRQLLASRNYLVDPL
;
A
#
# COMPACT_ATOMS: atom_id res chain seq x y z
N MET A 1 -10.48 -33.42 6.95
CA MET A 1 -11.30 -32.22 7.00
C MET A 1 -10.89 -31.48 8.26
N GLY A 2 -9.96 -30.53 8.13
CA GLY A 2 -9.51 -29.68 9.24
C GLY A 2 -10.48 -28.50 9.33
N GLU A 3 -10.97 -28.21 10.54
CA GLU A 3 -11.74 -27.01 10.81
C GLU A 3 -10.90 -25.75 10.51
N PRO A 4 -11.48 -24.68 9.94
CA PRO A 4 -10.77 -23.43 9.77
C PRO A 4 -10.42 -22.86 11.14
N SER A 5 -9.13 -22.66 11.41
CA SER A 5 -8.65 -22.01 12.62
C SER A 5 -9.31 -20.63 12.76
N SER A 6 -9.82 -20.35 13.94
CA SER A 6 -10.48 -19.09 14.30
C SER A 6 -9.57 -17.90 13.94
N SER A 7 -10.07 -16.92 13.20
CA SER A 7 -9.37 -15.70 12.76
C SER A 7 -8.80 -14.85 13.92
N ALA A 8 -9.15 -15.14 15.14
CA ALA A 8 -8.71 -14.43 16.35
C ALA A 8 -7.23 -14.64 16.71
N ASP A 9 -6.59 -15.73 16.24
CA ASP A 9 -5.20 -16.10 16.57
C ASP A 9 -4.17 -15.68 15.52
N THR A 10 -4.60 -15.13 14.38
CA THR A 10 -3.67 -14.72 13.32
C THR A 10 -2.95 -13.43 13.74
N PRO A 11 -1.61 -13.38 13.70
CA PRO A 11 -0.86 -12.18 14.03
C PRO A 11 -1.21 -11.05 13.05
N LEU A 12 -1.26 -9.81 13.54
CA LEU A 12 -1.54 -8.63 12.70
C LEU A 12 -0.50 -8.46 11.59
N TRP A 13 0.74 -8.78 11.91
CA TRP A 13 1.89 -8.57 11.04
C TRP A 13 2.48 -9.92 10.62
N ALA A 14 1.81 -10.61 9.72
CA ALA A 14 2.32 -11.85 9.16
C ALA A 14 3.12 -11.57 7.89
N VAL A 15 4.37 -12.06 7.82
CA VAL A 15 5.16 -12.12 6.59
C VAL A 15 5.05 -13.53 6.04
N VAL A 16 4.60 -13.65 4.81
CA VAL A 16 4.35 -14.93 4.12
C VAL A 16 5.12 -15.00 2.81
N GLU A 17 5.33 -16.19 2.29
CA GLU A 17 5.82 -16.36 0.93
C GLU A 17 4.76 -15.90 -0.09
N LEU A 18 5.19 -15.40 -1.24
CA LEU A 18 4.29 -14.78 -2.22
C LEU A 18 3.19 -15.74 -2.72
N ASP A 19 3.50 -17.00 -2.83
CA ASP A 19 2.55 -18.06 -3.22
C ASP A 19 1.49 -18.38 -2.15
N GLN A 20 1.77 -18.01 -0.90
CA GLN A 20 0.85 -18.14 0.24
C GLN A 20 0.03 -16.86 0.48
N PHE A 21 0.28 -15.79 -0.29
CA PHE A 21 -0.44 -14.53 -0.13
C PHE A 21 -1.91 -14.67 -0.58
N HIS A 22 -2.82 -14.18 0.24
CA HIS A 22 -4.25 -14.16 -0.07
C HIS A 22 -4.81 -12.76 0.15
N THR A 23 -5.63 -12.31 -0.78
CA THR A 23 -6.44 -11.09 -0.60
C THR A 23 -7.63 -11.39 0.30
N PRO A 24 -8.21 -10.36 0.98
CA PRO A 24 -9.39 -10.54 1.81
C PRO A 24 -10.53 -11.26 1.07
N GLU A 25 -11.24 -12.15 1.75
CA GLU A 25 -12.33 -12.97 1.18
C GLU A 25 -13.39 -12.12 0.47
N GLN A 26 -13.74 -10.96 1.02
CA GLN A 26 -14.72 -10.07 0.39
C GLN A 26 -14.22 -9.42 -0.89
N THR A 27 -12.91 -9.23 -1.06
CA THR A 27 -12.34 -8.74 -2.32
C THR A 27 -12.58 -9.74 -3.44
N GLN A 28 -12.43 -11.02 -3.19
CA GLN A 28 -12.71 -12.10 -4.15
C GLN A 28 -14.21 -12.14 -4.48
N ALA A 29 -15.08 -12.04 -3.48
CA ALA A 29 -16.53 -12.02 -3.69
C ALA A 29 -17.02 -10.75 -4.40
N SER A 30 -16.35 -9.60 -4.23
CA SER A 30 -16.74 -8.34 -4.88
C SER A 30 -16.40 -8.31 -6.36
N GLN A 31 -15.34 -8.98 -6.81
CA GLN A 31 -15.03 -9.14 -8.23
C GLN A 31 -16.15 -9.92 -8.96
N TRP A 32 -16.73 -10.93 -8.32
CA TRP A 32 -17.87 -11.69 -8.84
C TRP A 32 -19.17 -10.87 -8.87
N ARG A 33 -19.42 -10.03 -7.86
CA ARG A 33 -20.66 -9.23 -7.73
C ARG A 33 -20.68 -7.97 -8.61
N ARG A 34 -19.53 -7.42 -9.02
CA ARG A 34 -19.48 -6.27 -9.94
C ARG A 34 -20.04 -6.59 -11.32
N SER A 35 -20.01 -7.86 -11.73
CA SER A 35 -20.67 -8.31 -12.97
C SER A 35 -22.21 -8.37 -12.90
N LEU A 36 -22.80 -8.19 -11.70
CA LEU A 36 -24.24 -8.36 -11.46
C LEU A 36 -24.94 -7.10 -10.88
N ARG A 37 -24.29 -5.92 -10.85
CA ARG A 37 -24.96 -4.70 -10.39
C ARG A 37 -25.66 -3.95 -11.53
N PRO A 38 -27.02 -3.82 -11.45
CA PRO A 38 -27.60 -2.53 -11.08
C PRO A 38 -28.82 -2.57 -10.10
N ALA A 39 -29.12 -3.64 -9.38
CA ALA A 39 -30.46 -3.77 -8.79
C ALA A 39 -30.58 -3.81 -7.25
N LEU A 40 -29.51 -3.75 -6.45
CA LEU A 40 -29.60 -4.08 -5.00
C LEU A 40 -29.33 -2.93 -4.01
N THR A 41 -29.10 -1.71 -4.45
CA THR A 41 -28.83 -0.57 -3.55
C THR A 41 -30.08 0.03 -2.88
N TRP A 42 -31.29 -0.45 -3.20
CA TRP A 42 -32.55 0.16 -2.74
C TRP A 42 -33.17 -0.47 -1.48
N LEU A 43 -32.64 -1.57 -0.96
CA LEU A 43 -33.32 -2.38 0.08
C LEU A 43 -32.67 -2.42 1.48
N GLU A 44 -31.55 -1.76 1.71
CA GLU A 44 -31.02 -1.64 3.08
C GLU A 44 -31.64 -0.42 3.78
N GLY A 45 -32.88 -0.58 4.18
CA GLY A 45 -33.61 0.42 4.93
C GLY A 45 -32.98 0.77 6.26
N LYS A 46 -32.98 2.05 6.59
CA LYS A 46 -32.67 2.64 7.89
C LYS A 46 -33.45 1.96 9.00
N LYS A 47 -32.86 0.99 9.70
CA LYS A 47 -33.41 0.47 10.95
C LYS A 47 -32.35 0.55 12.05
N GLY A 48 -32.62 1.41 13.05
CA GLY A 48 -31.93 1.45 14.33
C GLY A 48 -30.58 2.19 14.31
N ALA A 49 -30.59 3.50 14.10
CA ALA A 49 -29.45 4.34 14.42
C ALA A 49 -29.35 4.49 15.94
N GLU A 50 -28.25 4.08 16.54
CA GLU A 50 -27.96 4.23 17.98
C GLU A 50 -27.67 5.71 18.34
N GLN A 51 -27.27 6.51 17.36
CA GLN A 51 -27.16 7.96 17.42
C GLN A 51 -27.80 8.61 16.19
N GLN A 52 -28.21 9.87 16.32
CA GLN A 52 -28.64 10.68 15.18
C GLN A 52 -27.50 10.75 14.16
N VAL A 53 -27.75 10.25 12.96
CA VAL A 53 -26.78 10.32 11.86
C VAL A 53 -26.48 11.79 11.58
N LYS A 54 -25.20 12.18 11.73
CA LYS A 54 -24.76 13.54 11.39
C LYS A 54 -24.58 13.68 9.89
N THR A 55 -25.03 14.81 9.37
CA THR A 55 -24.76 15.20 7.98
C THR A 55 -23.33 15.73 7.87
N GLU A 56 -22.77 15.73 6.67
CA GLU A 56 -21.40 16.21 6.46
C GLU A 56 -21.21 17.69 6.80
N ASP A 57 -22.24 18.51 6.63
CA ASP A 57 -22.24 19.93 6.99
C ASP A 57 -22.09 20.16 8.51
N GLU A 58 -22.43 19.17 9.32
CA GLU A 58 -22.26 19.20 10.78
C GLU A 58 -20.88 18.71 11.23
N LEU A 59 -20.03 18.29 10.28
CA LEU A 59 -18.73 17.73 10.52
C LEU A 59 -17.63 18.61 9.88
N ARG A 60 -16.47 18.61 10.52
CA ARG A 60 -15.27 19.28 10.00
C ARG A 60 -14.07 18.33 9.96
N VAL A 61 -13.11 18.66 9.13
CA VAL A 61 -11.82 17.96 9.05
C VAL A 61 -11.10 18.14 10.39
N LEU A 62 -10.52 17.05 10.89
CA LEU A 62 -9.68 17.12 12.09
C LEU A 62 -8.44 17.99 11.82
N PRO A 63 -8.04 18.85 12.78
CA PRO A 63 -6.73 19.46 12.72
C PRO A 63 -5.62 18.41 12.61
N GLU A 64 -4.61 18.66 11.80
CA GLU A 64 -3.54 17.71 11.51
C GLU A 64 -2.84 17.18 12.79
N VAL A 65 -2.59 18.04 13.77
CA VAL A 65 -1.98 17.67 15.05
C VAL A 65 -2.85 16.64 15.80
N ARG A 66 -4.18 16.86 15.83
CA ARG A 66 -5.12 15.94 16.48
C ARG A 66 -5.23 14.62 15.70
N LEU A 67 -5.29 14.73 14.39
CA LEU A 67 -5.34 13.56 13.51
C LEU A 67 -4.09 12.69 13.64
N ALA A 68 -2.89 13.30 13.68
CA ALA A 68 -1.63 12.58 13.90
C ALA A 68 -1.57 11.91 15.27
N HIS A 69 -2.29 12.45 16.26
CA HIS A 69 -2.36 11.86 17.60
C HIS A 69 -3.31 10.65 17.66
N ILE A 70 -4.42 10.69 16.91
CA ILE A 70 -5.41 9.61 16.88
C ILE A 70 -4.98 8.50 15.91
N VAL A 71 -4.38 8.88 14.78
CA VAL A 71 -3.91 7.98 13.72
C VAL A 71 -2.43 8.31 13.44
N PRO A 72 -1.52 7.87 14.33
CA PRO A 72 -0.09 8.09 14.15
C PRO A 72 0.42 7.39 12.89
N PRO A 73 1.60 7.76 12.38
CA PRO A 73 2.30 6.99 11.34
C PRO A 73 2.39 5.51 11.70
N ILE A 74 2.36 4.68 10.67
CA ILE A 74 2.46 3.22 10.87
C ILE A 74 3.80 2.88 11.51
N ASP A 75 3.76 2.16 12.63
CA ASP A 75 4.95 1.54 13.22
C ASP A 75 5.27 0.24 12.46
N TRP A 76 6.40 0.22 11.78
CA TRP A 76 6.85 -0.95 11.02
C TRP A 76 7.68 -1.94 11.83
N ALA A 77 7.99 -1.67 13.12
CA ALA A 77 8.81 -2.56 13.95
C ALA A 77 8.27 -4.00 14.06
N PRO A 78 6.95 -4.24 14.17
CA PRO A 78 6.43 -5.60 14.14
C PRO A 78 6.65 -6.32 12.81
N ALA A 79 6.53 -5.60 11.68
CA ALA A 79 6.81 -6.15 10.35
C ALA A 79 8.30 -6.47 10.16
N VAL A 80 9.19 -5.62 10.70
CA VAL A 80 10.65 -5.88 10.74
C VAL A 80 10.95 -7.17 11.51
N SER A 81 10.33 -7.35 12.67
CA SER A 81 10.48 -8.56 13.49
C SER A 81 9.98 -9.81 12.77
N ALA A 82 8.83 -9.72 12.08
CA ALA A 82 8.27 -10.80 11.30
C ALA A 82 9.17 -11.17 10.10
N LEU A 83 9.71 -10.17 9.39
CA LEU A 83 10.67 -10.39 8.30
C LEU A 83 11.95 -11.06 8.84
N ALA A 84 12.49 -10.58 9.96
CA ALA A 84 13.69 -11.17 10.57
C ALA A 84 13.50 -12.66 10.92
N GLN A 85 12.31 -13.05 11.38
CA GLN A 85 11.97 -14.46 11.62
C GLN A 85 11.99 -15.28 10.34
N GLN A 86 11.46 -14.75 9.23
CA GLN A 86 11.48 -15.45 7.94
C GLN A 86 12.87 -15.58 7.34
N LEU A 87 13.75 -14.62 7.58
CA LEU A 87 15.12 -14.64 7.08
C LEU A 87 16.06 -15.53 7.90
N LYS A 88 15.68 -15.86 9.14
CA LYS A 88 16.52 -16.64 10.06
C LYS A 88 16.82 -18.04 9.53
N GLY A 89 18.13 -18.36 9.38
CA GLY A 89 18.59 -19.66 8.94
C GLY A 89 18.41 -19.94 7.43
N ARG A 90 18.00 -18.95 6.63
CA ARG A 90 17.96 -19.11 5.16
C ARG A 90 19.32 -18.83 4.55
N GLU A 91 19.71 -19.69 3.61
CA GLU A 91 21.01 -19.60 2.89
C GLU A 91 20.84 -19.07 1.45
N ALA A 92 19.66 -18.50 1.11
CA ALA A 92 19.43 -17.97 -0.22
C ALA A 92 20.38 -16.79 -0.51
N ALA A 93 20.93 -16.76 -1.73
CA ALA A 93 21.80 -15.65 -2.17
C ALA A 93 21.06 -14.31 -2.17
N VAL A 94 19.79 -14.31 -2.55
CA VAL A 94 18.91 -13.13 -2.55
C VAL A 94 17.54 -13.51 -1.99
N THR A 95 16.98 -12.63 -1.17
CA THR A 95 15.59 -12.70 -0.73
C THR A 95 14.89 -11.39 -1.06
N PHE A 96 13.75 -11.46 -1.71
CA PHE A 96 12.90 -10.30 -1.97
C PHE A 96 11.87 -10.11 -0.86
N PHE A 97 11.67 -8.86 -0.45
CA PHE A 97 10.54 -8.44 0.37
C PHE A 97 9.74 -7.40 -0.41
N ILE A 98 8.57 -7.79 -0.89
CA ILE A 98 7.74 -6.94 -1.73
C ILE A 98 6.46 -6.55 -1.01
N THR A 99 6.01 -5.31 -1.21
CA THR A 99 4.66 -4.88 -0.82
C THR A 99 4.10 -3.94 -1.87
N THR A 100 2.81 -3.66 -1.80
CA THR A 100 2.20 -2.64 -2.65
C THR A 100 2.74 -1.24 -2.32
N PRO A 101 2.62 -0.27 -3.24
CA PRO A 101 2.89 1.13 -2.96
C PRO A 101 2.30 1.57 -1.61
N HIS A 102 2.98 2.46 -0.91
CA HIS A 102 2.61 3.01 0.40
C HIS A 102 2.60 2.00 1.57
N SER A 103 2.97 0.73 1.37
CA SER A 103 2.94 -0.33 2.41
C SER A 103 4.29 -0.64 3.04
N GLY A 104 5.24 0.29 3.00
CA GLY A 104 6.39 0.37 3.90
C GLY A 104 7.56 -0.60 3.65
N TYR A 105 7.62 -1.35 2.53
CA TYR A 105 8.72 -2.29 2.23
C TYR A 105 10.12 -1.69 2.43
N ALA A 106 10.33 -0.46 1.96
CA ALA A 106 11.63 0.20 2.06
C ALA A 106 12.02 0.53 3.49
N ALA A 107 11.06 0.93 4.33
CA ALA A 107 11.27 1.17 5.75
C ALA A 107 11.56 -0.15 6.49
N VAL A 108 10.79 -1.20 6.22
CA VAL A 108 10.97 -2.52 6.83
C VAL A 108 12.36 -3.08 6.54
N VAL A 109 12.79 -3.08 5.27
CA VAL A 109 14.12 -3.61 4.90
C VAL A 109 15.25 -2.74 5.45
N ARG A 110 15.09 -1.41 5.48
CA ARG A 110 16.09 -0.50 6.06
C ARG A 110 16.27 -0.72 7.54
N HIS A 111 15.18 -0.75 8.33
CA HIS A 111 15.24 -0.98 9.77
C HIS A 111 15.75 -2.39 10.10
N TRP A 112 15.38 -3.39 9.28
CA TRP A 112 15.94 -4.73 9.41
C TRP A 112 17.47 -4.71 9.23
N ALA A 113 17.97 -4.05 8.19
CA ALA A 113 19.39 -3.94 7.90
C ALA A 113 20.15 -3.21 9.02
N GLU A 114 19.62 -2.09 9.51
CA GLU A 114 20.16 -1.33 10.63
C GLU A 114 20.25 -2.18 11.91
N GLY A 115 19.20 -2.95 12.21
CA GLY A 115 19.16 -3.83 13.38
C GLY A 115 20.10 -5.05 13.32
N HIS A 116 20.63 -5.38 12.13
CA HIS A 116 21.52 -6.53 11.90
C HIS A 116 22.93 -6.12 11.42
N ASP A 117 23.26 -4.83 11.46
CA ASP A 117 24.53 -4.28 10.97
C ASP A 117 24.84 -4.66 9.52
N VAL A 118 23.80 -4.65 8.67
CA VAL A 118 23.88 -4.94 7.25
C VAL A 118 23.96 -3.64 6.46
N ALA A 119 24.94 -3.55 5.55
CA ALA A 119 25.13 -2.36 4.73
C ALA A 119 23.98 -2.16 3.72
N CYS A 120 23.36 -0.98 3.74
CA CYS A 120 22.40 -0.57 2.72
C CYS A 120 23.13 -0.01 1.49
N VAL A 121 22.81 -0.55 0.33
CA VAL A 121 23.32 -0.04 -0.96
C VAL A 121 22.58 1.24 -1.32
N ALA A 122 23.33 2.34 -1.44
CA ALA A 122 22.76 3.62 -1.86
C ALA A 122 22.36 3.58 -3.34
N PRO A 123 21.18 4.12 -3.69
CA PRO A 123 20.76 4.20 -5.08
C PRO A 123 21.71 5.09 -5.90
N PRO A 124 21.92 4.78 -7.19
CA PRO A 124 22.60 5.69 -8.09
C PRO A 124 21.79 6.97 -8.29
N THR A 125 22.45 8.02 -8.74
CA THR A 125 21.80 9.27 -9.15
C THR A 125 21.00 9.06 -10.44
N LEU A 126 20.05 9.94 -10.72
CA LEU A 126 19.29 9.88 -11.98
C LEU A 126 20.19 10.05 -13.21
N SER A 127 21.27 10.85 -13.12
CA SER A 127 22.27 11.00 -14.20
C SER A 127 23.00 9.69 -14.46
N GLU A 128 23.52 9.04 -13.41
CA GLU A 128 24.17 7.73 -13.52
C GLU A 128 23.24 6.67 -14.15
N LEU A 129 21.95 6.67 -13.76
CA LEU A 129 20.95 5.77 -14.35
C LEU A 129 20.68 6.08 -15.83
N ALA A 130 20.57 7.36 -16.18
CA ALA A 130 20.33 7.80 -17.57
C ALA A 130 21.50 7.46 -18.50
N GLU A 131 22.73 7.55 -18.01
CA GLU A 131 23.95 7.21 -18.72
C GLU A 131 24.24 5.71 -18.76
N GLY A 132 23.48 4.90 -17.99
CA GLY A 132 23.67 3.46 -17.89
C GLY A 132 24.90 3.07 -17.08
N ASP A 133 25.31 3.91 -16.11
CA ASP A 133 26.44 3.60 -15.25
C ASP A 133 26.14 2.36 -14.40
N THR A 134 27.09 1.43 -14.39
CA THR A 134 26.99 0.19 -13.62
C THR A 134 27.95 0.13 -12.43
N GLN A 135 28.69 1.21 -12.15
CA GLN A 135 29.70 1.23 -11.07
C GLN A 135 29.07 1.08 -9.68
N TRP A 136 27.82 1.50 -9.50
CA TRP A 136 27.10 1.33 -8.23
C TRP A 136 26.99 -0.15 -7.83
N VAL A 137 26.98 -1.09 -8.79
CA VAL A 137 26.95 -2.54 -8.51
C VAL A 137 28.20 -3.00 -7.79
N GLU A 138 29.35 -2.35 -8.03
CA GLU A 138 30.61 -2.69 -7.37
C GLU A 138 30.61 -2.35 -5.86
N ARG A 139 29.70 -1.48 -5.42
CA ARG A 139 29.50 -1.15 -3.98
C ARG A 139 29.03 -2.37 -3.19
N CYS A 140 28.43 -3.38 -3.85
CA CYS A 140 27.97 -4.62 -3.23
C CYS A 140 29.06 -5.70 -3.17
N VAL A 141 30.09 -5.64 -4.02
CA VAL A 141 31.04 -6.76 -4.25
C VAL A 141 31.84 -7.15 -3.01
N ASN A 142 32.12 -6.20 -2.13
CA ASN A 142 32.94 -6.44 -0.94
C ASN A 142 32.11 -6.64 0.33
N GLN A 143 30.80 -6.77 0.21
CA GLN A 143 29.89 -6.96 1.34
C GLN A 143 29.52 -8.44 1.48
N ARG A 144 29.73 -9.00 2.67
CA ARG A 144 29.26 -10.38 2.96
C ARG A 144 27.73 -10.44 2.99
N HIS A 145 27.12 -9.40 3.57
CA HIS A 145 25.68 -9.19 3.63
C HIS A 145 25.37 -7.76 3.18
N TRP A 146 24.33 -7.60 2.40
CA TRP A 146 23.91 -6.30 1.88
C TRP A 146 22.37 -6.21 1.82
N ALA A 147 21.87 -4.99 1.80
CA ALA A 147 20.46 -4.73 1.62
C ALA A 147 20.22 -3.63 0.57
N VAL A 148 19.20 -3.80 -0.24
CA VAL A 148 18.67 -2.77 -1.15
C VAL A 148 17.25 -2.44 -0.69
N PRO A 149 17.01 -1.38 0.08
CA PRO A 149 15.69 -1.09 0.63
C PRO A 149 14.62 -0.75 -0.41
N ALA A 150 15.02 -0.18 -1.56
CA ALA A 150 14.10 0.33 -2.58
C ALA A 150 14.68 0.11 -3.98
N LEU A 151 14.42 -1.07 -4.56
CA LEU A 151 15.01 -1.49 -5.84
C LEU A 151 14.55 -0.62 -7.01
N GLU A 152 13.34 -0.08 -6.96
CA GLU A 152 12.77 0.80 -7.96
C GLU A 152 13.58 2.10 -8.17
N ARG A 153 14.46 2.44 -7.23
CA ARG A 153 15.37 3.59 -7.32
C ARG A 153 16.70 3.26 -8.03
N HIS A 154 16.88 2.01 -8.49
CA HIS A 154 18.14 1.52 -9.04
C HIS A 154 18.12 1.30 -10.56
N PHE A 155 17.04 1.71 -11.22
CA PHE A 155 16.93 1.63 -12.68
C PHE A 155 15.97 2.69 -13.25
N LEU A 156 16.08 2.91 -14.56
CA LEU A 156 15.09 3.59 -15.37
C LEU A 156 14.64 2.69 -16.52
N ARG A 157 13.36 2.74 -16.88
CA ARG A 157 12.77 1.93 -17.95
C ARG A 157 13.12 2.48 -19.34
N HIS A 158 14.39 2.48 -19.66
CA HIS A 158 14.89 2.76 -21.00
C HIS A 158 16.16 1.95 -21.27
N THR A 159 16.63 1.93 -22.51
CA THR A 159 17.67 1.03 -23.02
C THR A 159 18.95 1.03 -22.17
N GLN A 160 19.42 2.17 -21.74
CA GLN A 160 20.62 2.30 -20.92
C GLN A 160 20.33 2.12 -19.44
N GLY A 161 19.28 2.73 -18.94
CA GLY A 161 18.93 2.73 -17.50
C GLY A 161 18.62 1.36 -16.91
N ILE A 162 18.33 0.35 -17.74
CA ILE A 162 18.10 -1.01 -17.28
C ILE A 162 19.40 -1.85 -17.17
N GLN A 163 20.52 -1.37 -17.72
CA GLN A 163 21.77 -2.16 -17.77
C GLN A 163 22.34 -2.43 -16.36
N GLY A 164 22.36 -1.40 -15.51
CA GLY A 164 22.85 -1.53 -14.14
C GLY A 164 22.09 -2.55 -13.33
N ILE A 165 20.75 -2.49 -13.35
CA ILE A 165 19.91 -3.41 -12.59
C ILE A 165 20.00 -4.85 -13.13
N ARG A 166 20.12 -5.05 -14.45
CA ARG A 166 20.36 -6.37 -15.05
C ARG A 166 21.66 -6.96 -14.54
N LYS A 167 22.78 -6.25 -14.64
CA LYS A 167 24.09 -6.68 -14.13
C LYS A 167 24.05 -6.99 -12.64
N PHE A 168 23.36 -6.14 -11.85
CA PHE A 168 23.21 -6.35 -10.43
C PHE A 168 22.47 -7.65 -10.13
N LEU A 169 21.27 -7.84 -10.69
CA LEU A 169 20.44 -9.01 -10.44
C LEU A 169 21.09 -10.32 -10.91
N GLU A 170 21.75 -10.33 -12.08
CA GLU A 170 22.51 -11.49 -12.55
C GLU A 170 23.61 -11.91 -11.56
N ARG A 171 24.36 -10.95 -11.00
CA ARG A 171 25.41 -11.23 -10.02
C ARG A 171 24.86 -11.59 -8.65
N ALA A 172 23.78 -10.94 -8.21
CA ALA A 172 23.14 -11.20 -6.95
C ALA A 172 22.51 -12.60 -6.92
N LEU A 173 21.69 -12.93 -7.91
CA LEU A 173 21.04 -14.24 -8.03
C LEU A 173 22.04 -15.40 -8.19
N SER A 174 23.17 -15.16 -8.85
CA SER A 174 24.25 -16.16 -8.94
C SER A 174 25.11 -16.29 -7.66
N GLY A 175 24.79 -15.55 -6.60
CA GLY A 175 25.52 -15.57 -5.33
C GLY A 175 26.88 -14.87 -5.34
N ARG A 176 27.26 -14.19 -6.43
CA ARG A 176 28.55 -13.52 -6.58
C ARG A 176 28.69 -12.25 -5.73
N LEU A 177 27.62 -11.75 -5.17
CA LEU A 177 27.60 -10.57 -4.32
C LEU A 177 27.45 -10.89 -2.82
N GLY A 178 27.49 -12.17 -2.41
CA GLY A 178 27.16 -12.59 -1.06
C GLY A 178 25.64 -12.70 -0.87
N GLN A 179 25.17 -12.59 0.38
CA GLN A 179 23.75 -12.71 0.70
C GLN A 179 23.09 -11.33 0.78
N GLY A 180 21.93 -11.18 0.18
CA GLY A 180 21.22 -9.91 0.14
C GLY A 180 19.72 -9.97 0.37
N VAL A 181 19.20 -8.88 0.92
CA VAL A 181 17.75 -8.64 1.05
C VAL A 181 17.36 -7.43 0.21
N ILE A 182 16.38 -7.62 -0.66
CA ILE A 182 15.91 -6.60 -1.58
C ILE A 182 14.47 -6.22 -1.21
N GLY A 183 14.27 -4.97 -0.77
CA GLY A 183 12.96 -4.34 -0.69
C GLY A 183 12.55 -3.82 -2.06
N CYS A 184 11.34 -4.08 -2.46
CA CYS A 184 10.87 -3.75 -3.79
C CYS A 184 9.37 -3.45 -3.79
N ASP A 185 8.96 -2.46 -4.56
CA ASP A 185 7.54 -2.28 -4.88
C ASP A 185 7.02 -3.45 -5.70
N SER A 186 5.80 -3.89 -5.46
CA SER A 186 5.19 -5.03 -6.16
C SER A 186 5.09 -4.84 -7.68
N TRP A 187 4.93 -3.59 -8.15
CA TRP A 187 4.91 -3.25 -9.58
C TRP A 187 6.30 -3.33 -10.21
N THR A 188 7.31 -2.85 -9.49
CA THR A 188 8.72 -3.01 -9.88
C THR A 188 9.08 -4.48 -9.98
N TYR A 189 8.70 -5.28 -8.97
CA TYR A 189 8.95 -6.71 -8.96
C TYR A 189 8.33 -7.39 -10.19
N ALA A 190 7.04 -7.15 -10.45
CA ALA A 190 6.35 -7.72 -11.62
C ALA A 190 7.03 -7.31 -12.95
N TYR A 191 7.42 -6.04 -13.06
CA TYR A 191 8.12 -5.55 -14.25
C TYR A 191 9.48 -6.24 -14.45
N LEU A 192 10.30 -6.31 -13.42
CA LEU A 192 11.64 -6.93 -13.50
C LEU A 192 11.55 -8.44 -13.71
N GLN A 193 10.56 -9.11 -13.13
CA GLN A 193 10.28 -10.52 -13.39
C GLN A 193 10.01 -10.77 -14.87
N GLN A 194 9.19 -9.93 -15.50
CA GLN A 194 8.85 -10.05 -16.93
C GLN A 194 10.03 -9.71 -17.86
N VAL A 195 10.86 -8.72 -17.50
CA VAL A 195 11.92 -8.19 -18.39
C VAL A 195 13.28 -8.84 -18.20
N ILE A 196 13.59 -9.28 -16.99
CA ILE A 196 14.91 -9.85 -16.64
C ILE A 196 14.80 -11.36 -16.33
N GLY A 197 13.68 -11.81 -15.76
CA GLY A 197 13.53 -13.16 -15.27
C GLY A 197 14.26 -13.34 -13.93
N ILE A 198 13.61 -12.92 -12.84
CA ILE A 198 14.16 -12.98 -11.47
C ILE A 198 13.60 -14.20 -10.71
N ASP A 199 13.39 -15.30 -11.42
CA ASP A 199 12.83 -16.53 -10.86
C ASP A 199 13.80 -17.26 -9.92
N GLY A 200 13.23 -18.02 -8.98
CA GLY A 200 13.99 -18.93 -8.10
C GLY A 200 14.51 -18.29 -6.81
N ALA A 201 14.40 -16.97 -6.62
CA ALA A 201 14.69 -16.33 -5.33
C ALA A 201 13.44 -16.39 -4.41
N PRO A 202 13.58 -16.63 -3.10
CA PRO A 202 12.48 -16.49 -2.15
C PRO A 202 11.88 -15.08 -2.17
N VAL A 203 10.55 -14.99 -2.21
CA VAL A 203 9.82 -13.74 -2.23
C VAL A 203 8.84 -13.71 -1.08
N PHE A 204 8.95 -12.73 -0.22
CA PHE A 204 8.08 -12.51 0.92
C PHE A 204 7.26 -11.25 0.75
N THR A 205 6.09 -11.25 1.36
CA THR A 205 5.21 -10.09 1.42
C THR A 205 4.50 -10.02 2.77
N LEU A 206 3.94 -8.85 3.08
CA LEU A 206 3.01 -8.72 4.19
C LEU A 206 1.67 -9.34 3.79
N GLN A 207 1.14 -10.23 4.64
CA GLN A 207 -0.19 -10.77 4.46
C GLN A 207 -1.23 -9.66 4.52
N SER A 208 -2.21 -9.70 3.63
CA SER A 208 -3.33 -8.76 3.63
C SER A 208 -4.13 -8.86 4.94
N MET A 209 -4.63 -7.72 5.40
CA MET A 209 -5.45 -7.64 6.61
C MET A 209 -6.94 -7.75 6.28
N GLU A 210 -7.63 -8.66 6.94
CA GLU A 210 -9.08 -8.74 6.95
C GLU A 210 -9.70 -7.57 7.73
N GLY A 211 -10.99 -7.33 7.54
CA GLY A 211 -11.70 -6.25 8.25
C GLY A 211 -11.60 -6.34 9.77
N GLU A 212 -11.54 -7.54 10.33
CA GLU A 212 -11.35 -7.76 11.78
C GLU A 212 -9.93 -7.35 12.23
N GLN A 213 -8.91 -7.69 11.45
CA GLN A 213 -7.52 -7.30 11.72
C GLN A 213 -7.34 -5.78 11.61
N LEU A 214 -7.95 -5.13 10.60
CA LEU A 214 -7.96 -3.67 10.50
C LEU A 214 -8.67 -3.03 11.70
N SER A 215 -9.79 -3.61 12.19
CA SER A 215 -10.47 -3.14 13.39
C SER A 215 -9.57 -3.19 14.62
N ARG A 216 -8.88 -4.31 14.79
CA ARG A 216 -7.94 -4.50 15.90
C ARG A 216 -6.78 -3.51 15.79
N TYR A 217 -6.18 -3.35 14.62
CA TYR A 217 -5.09 -2.43 14.38
C TYR A 217 -5.48 -0.97 14.68
N PHE A 218 -6.60 -0.48 14.13
CA PHE A 218 -7.04 0.91 14.37
C PHE A 218 -7.45 1.16 15.83
N ALA A 219 -7.99 0.15 16.52
CA ALA A 219 -8.26 0.26 17.95
C ALA A 219 -6.98 0.29 18.80
N GLU A 220 -5.97 -0.50 18.43
CA GLU A 220 -4.68 -0.53 19.12
C GLU A 220 -3.92 0.80 19.00
N ILE A 221 -3.79 1.36 17.80
CA ILE A 221 -3.09 2.64 17.60
C ILE A 221 -3.80 3.80 18.32
N ALA A 222 -5.12 3.82 18.31
CA ALA A 222 -5.90 4.83 19.02
C ALA A 222 -5.72 4.73 20.55
N THR A 223 -5.54 3.51 21.07
CA THR A 223 -5.30 3.25 22.49
C THR A 223 -3.89 3.66 22.93
N HIS A 224 -2.86 3.39 22.11
CA HIS A 224 -1.49 3.79 22.38
C HIS A 224 -1.34 5.32 22.50
N ALA A 225 -2.16 6.07 21.77
CA ALA A 225 -2.23 7.53 21.89
C ALA A 225 -2.91 8.03 23.18
N GLY A 226 -3.28 7.13 24.11
CA GLY A 226 -3.96 7.48 25.37
C GLY A 226 -5.40 7.96 25.18
N GLN A 227 -5.97 7.75 24.00
CA GLN A 227 -7.35 8.09 23.68
C GLN A 227 -8.13 6.82 23.34
N HIS A 228 -9.40 6.79 23.72
CA HIS A 228 -10.36 5.77 23.30
C HIS A 228 -11.45 6.47 22.47
N PRO A 229 -11.17 6.91 21.24
CA PRO A 229 -12.16 7.60 20.46
C PRO A 229 -13.29 6.65 20.10
N GLN A 230 -14.51 7.09 20.33
CA GLN A 230 -15.68 6.43 19.79
C GLN A 230 -15.84 6.89 18.35
N VAL A 231 -15.74 5.97 17.41
CA VAL A 231 -15.86 6.26 15.97
C VAL A 231 -17.18 5.72 15.45
N TYR A 232 -18.00 6.59 14.87
CA TYR A 232 -19.30 6.26 14.29
C TYR A 232 -19.31 6.41 12.78
N SER A 233 -20.09 5.62 12.08
CA SER A 233 -20.29 5.75 10.63
C SER A 233 -21.38 6.79 10.33
N THR A 234 -21.11 7.76 9.48
CA THR A 234 -22.15 8.72 9.00
C THR A 234 -23.23 8.01 8.19
N ARG A 235 -22.93 6.87 7.60
CA ARG A 235 -23.88 6.12 6.78
C ARG A 235 -24.89 5.32 7.62
N THR A 236 -24.47 4.77 8.74
CA THR A 236 -25.30 3.85 9.55
C THR A 236 -25.64 4.39 10.92
N GLY A 237 -24.96 5.43 11.40
CA GLY A 237 -25.06 5.94 12.78
C GLY A 237 -24.47 4.99 13.82
N LYS A 238 -23.90 3.87 13.41
CA LYS A 238 -23.39 2.84 14.32
C LYS A 238 -21.91 3.02 14.59
N GLN A 239 -21.49 2.57 15.77
CA GLN A 239 -20.10 2.57 16.17
C GLN A 239 -19.27 1.63 15.28
N VAL A 240 -18.12 2.11 14.79
CA VAL A 240 -17.19 1.39 13.90
C VAL A 240 -16.06 0.75 14.68
N LEU A 241 -15.52 1.43 15.71
CA LEU A 241 -14.48 0.89 16.59
C LEU A 241 -15.05 0.70 18.00
N TYR A 242 -14.76 -0.46 18.59
CA TYR A 242 -15.08 -0.79 19.98
C TYR A 242 -13.80 -0.89 20.80
N GLY A 243 -13.74 -0.21 21.93
CA GLY A 243 -12.68 -0.41 22.92
C GLY A 243 -12.70 -1.85 23.47
N SER A 244 -11.56 -2.31 23.98
CA SER A 244 -11.36 -3.68 24.46
C SER A 244 -12.35 -4.14 25.56
N GLU A 245 -12.96 -3.21 26.29
CA GLU A 245 -13.93 -3.53 27.36
C GLU A 245 -15.34 -3.82 26.86
N SER A 246 -15.71 -3.31 25.67
CA SER A 246 -17.06 -3.47 25.12
C SER A 246 -17.34 -4.85 24.52
N LYS A 247 -16.34 -5.71 24.40
CA LYS A 247 -16.42 -7.03 23.72
C LYS A 247 -17.37 -8.04 24.38
N ARG A 248 -17.92 -7.75 25.57
CA ARG A 248 -18.62 -8.79 26.34
C ARG A 248 -20.13 -8.90 26.10
N ASN A 249 -20.84 -7.89 25.60
CA ASN A 249 -22.30 -7.90 25.69
C ASN A 249 -23.12 -7.73 24.40
N ASP A 250 -22.52 -7.47 23.21
CA ASP A 250 -23.36 -7.18 22.03
C ASP A 250 -22.90 -7.87 20.75
N LYS A 251 -23.37 -9.11 20.51
CA LYS A 251 -23.11 -9.85 19.26
C LYS A 251 -23.66 -9.16 18.00
N ALA A 252 -24.70 -8.32 18.13
CA ALA A 252 -25.30 -7.62 17.00
C ALA A 252 -24.50 -6.35 16.61
N ALA A 253 -23.97 -5.62 17.60
CA ALA A 253 -23.12 -4.46 17.42
C ALA A 253 -21.79 -4.86 16.76
N ASN A 254 -21.19 -5.96 17.21
CA ASN A 254 -19.95 -6.52 16.63
C ASN A 254 -20.09 -6.83 15.12
N LYS A 255 -21.26 -7.32 14.69
CA LYS A 255 -21.51 -7.69 13.29
C LYS A 255 -21.60 -6.49 12.33
N THR A 256 -21.84 -5.27 12.83
CA THR A 256 -22.00 -4.06 12.02
C THR A 256 -20.71 -3.24 11.92
N SER A 257 -19.88 -3.21 12.97
CA SER A 257 -18.56 -2.60 12.93
C SER A 257 -17.68 -3.30 11.90
N HIS A 258 -17.77 -4.61 11.81
CA HIS A 258 -17.06 -5.40 10.82
C HIS A 258 -17.40 -5.02 9.37
N LYS A 259 -18.62 -4.58 9.05
CA LYS A 259 -19.01 -4.27 7.68
C LYS A 259 -18.28 -3.06 7.07
N GLU A 260 -18.06 -1.98 7.82
CA GLU A 260 -17.33 -0.81 7.32
C GLU A 260 -15.85 -1.13 7.09
N LEU A 261 -15.23 -1.83 8.04
CA LEU A 261 -13.84 -2.22 7.93
C LEU A 261 -13.62 -3.39 6.95
N GLN A 262 -14.59 -4.27 6.78
CA GLN A 262 -14.60 -5.26 5.71
C GLN A 262 -14.65 -4.61 4.32
N ARG A 263 -15.44 -3.54 4.16
CA ARG A 263 -15.47 -2.76 2.92
C ARG A 263 -14.15 -2.06 2.66
N LEU A 264 -13.55 -1.47 3.71
CA LEU A 264 -12.23 -0.88 3.61
C LEU A 264 -11.17 -1.92 3.23
N ALA A 265 -11.15 -3.07 3.90
CA ALA A 265 -10.26 -4.18 3.56
C ALA A 265 -10.44 -4.64 2.10
N ALA A 266 -11.69 -4.83 1.66
CA ALA A 266 -11.99 -5.23 0.29
C ALA A 266 -11.53 -4.18 -0.73
N HIS A 267 -11.73 -2.89 -0.43
CA HIS A 267 -11.34 -1.78 -1.29
C HIS A 267 -9.82 -1.67 -1.42
N CYS A 268 -9.11 -1.71 -0.28
CA CYS A 268 -7.66 -1.62 -0.21
C CYS A 268 -6.96 -2.97 -0.44
N ARG A 269 -7.69 -4.05 -0.77
CA ARG A 269 -7.17 -5.43 -0.88
C ARG A 269 -6.42 -5.89 0.38
N GLY A 270 -6.76 -5.34 1.54
CA GLY A 270 -6.14 -5.62 2.83
C GLY A 270 -4.75 -4.99 3.03
N HIS A 271 -4.30 -4.13 2.11
CA HIS A 271 -3.00 -3.47 2.25
C HIS A 271 -3.06 -2.35 3.29
N ILE A 272 -2.35 -2.56 4.39
CA ILE A 272 -2.41 -1.67 5.57
C ILE A 272 -2.01 -0.23 5.26
N GLY A 273 -1.02 0.00 4.40
CA GLY A 273 -0.59 1.35 4.05
C GLY A 273 -1.70 2.14 3.36
N VAL A 274 -2.36 1.53 2.37
CA VAL A 274 -3.50 2.13 1.67
C VAL A 274 -4.69 2.31 2.62
N ALA A 275 -5.00 1.28 3.44
CA ALA A 275 -6.08 1.33 4.41
C ALA A 275 -5.88 2.44 5.45
N TRP A 276 -4.65 2.66 5.92
CA TRP A 276 -4.29 3.73 6.83
C TRP A 276 -4.59 5.12 6.25
N HIS A 277 -4.23 5.36 4.99
CA HIS A 277 -4.53 6.62 4.31
C HIS A 277 -6.03 6.86 4.17
N TYR A 278 -6.80 5.83 3.75
CA TYR A 278 -8.26 5.91 3.67
C TYR A 278 -8.91 6.14 5.03
N TRP A 279 -8.44 5.47 6.07
CA TRP A 279 -8.95 5.65 7.42
C TRP A 279 -8.73 7.08 7.89
N ARG A 280 -7.51 7.60 7.74
CA ARG A 280 -7.12 8.95 8.14
C ARG A 280 -7.92 10.03 7.42
N GLU A 281 -8.08 9.91 6.11
CA GLU A 281 -8.78 10.90 5.28
C GLU A 281 -10.27 10.99 5.57
N ARG A 282 -10.88 9.89 6.03
CA ARG A 282 -12.32 9.82 6.28
C ARG A 282 -12.75 10.20 7.69
N LEU A 283 -11.81 10.41 8.61
CA LEU A 283 -12.14 10.83 9.97
C LEU A 283 -12.53 12.29 10.02
N ARG A 284 -13.64 12.58 10.72
CA ARG A 284 -14.17 13.92 10.95
C ARG A 284 -14.52 14.10 12.41
N GLU A 285 -14.56 15.36 12.87
CA GLU A 285 -15.06 15.73 14.18
C GLU A 285 -16.32 16.61 14.05
N PRO A 286 -17.22 16.62 15.05
CA PRO A 286 -18.37 17.53 15.07
C PRO A 286 -17.95 18.99 15.03
N SER A 287 -18.67 19.80 14.26
CA SER A 287 -18.45 21.25 14.19
C SER A 287 -18.76 21.96 15.52
N SER A 288 -19.72 21.43 16.32
CA SER A 288 -20.00 21.83 17.69
C SER A 288 -19.00 21.16 18.62
N GLY A 289 -18.06 21.91 19.20
CA GLY A 289 -16.83 21.45 19.85
C GLY A 289 -16.93 20.57 21.12
N ASP A 290 -18.11 20.13 21.55
CA ASP A 290 -18.31 19.46 22.84
C ASP A 290 -18.34 17.91 22.75
N GLU A 291 -18.32 17.33 21.57
CA GLU A 291 -18.42 15.87 21.42
C GLU A 291 -17.04 15.23 21.21
N LYS A 292 -16.72 14.24 22.06
CA LYS A 292 -15.52 13.39 21.93
C LYS A 292 -15.64 12.33 20.82
N ALA A 293 -16.83 12.21 20.24
CA ALA A 293 -17.10 11.23 19.18
C ALA A 293 -16.48 11.66 17.85
N LEU A 294 -15.87 10.71 17.14
CA LEU A 294 -15.39 10.87 15.78
C LEU A 294 -16.38 10.23 14.81
N TRP A 295 -16.36 10.72 13.60
CA TRP A 295 -17.23 10.24 12.54
C TRP A 295 -16.39 9.79 11.34
N LEU A 296 -16.72 8.60 10.84
CA LEU A 296 -16.16 8.09 9.59
C LEU A 296 -17.14 8.45 8.47
N VAL A 297 -16.78 9.43 7.66
CA VAL A 297 -17.60 9.82 6.50
C VAL A 297 -17.56 8.74 5.42
N ASP A 298 -18.63 8.64 4.65
CA ASP A 298 -18.62 7.75 3.48
C ASP A 298 -17.54 8.23 2.49
N ALA A 299 -16.92 7.31 1.78
CA ALA A 299 -15.89 7.69 0.81
C ALA A 299 -16.55 8.63 -0.21
N HIS A 300 -16.14 9.90 -0.19
CA HIS A 300 -16.47 10.79 -1.29
C HIS A 300 -15.94 10.22 -2.60
N ALA A 301 -16.60 10.62 -3.67
CA ALA A 301 -16.23 10.22 -5.02
C ALA A 301 -14.72 10.25 -5.15
N GLU A 302 -14.13 9.05 -5.10
CA GLU A 302 -12.73 8.86 -5.45
C GLU A 302 -12.54 9.55 -6.78
N ALA A 303 -11.39 10.20 -6.98
CA ALA A 303 -11.12 10.88 -8.24
C ALA A 303 -11.43 9.91 -9.39
N GLU A 304 -12.57 10.14 -10.04
CA GLU A 304 -13.04 9.27 -11.10
C GLU A 304 -12.00 9.27 -12.22
N LEU A 305 -11.29 8.17 -12.28
CA LEU A 305 -10.56 7.80 -13.49
C LEU A 305 -11.61 7.39 -14.51
N SER A 306 -12.04 8.36 -15.34
CA SER A 306 -12.99 8.09 -16.40
C SER A 306 -12.42 7.04 -17.35
N ALA A 307 -13.31 6.25 -17.97
CA ALA A 307 -12.93 5.34 -19.07
C ALA A 307 -12.16 6.08 -20.20
N ASP A 308 -12.36 7.40 -20.31
CA ASP A 308 -11.70 8.29 -21.28
C ASP A 308 -10.31 8.81 -20.82
N THR A 309 -9.72 8.24 -19.73
CA THR A 309 -8.33 8.55 -19.39
C THR A 309 -7.45 8.18 -20.59
N GLY A 310 -6.84 9.18 -21.22
CA GLY A 310 -6.07 8.98 -22.46
C GLY A 310 -4.84 8.07 -22.25
N ASP A 311 -4.33 7.52 -23.32
CA ASP A 311 -3.21 6.54 -23.29
C ASP A 311 -1.96 7.13 -22.65
N ILE A 312 -1.65 8.40 -22.91
CA ILE A 312 -0.50 9.09 -22.30
C ILE A 312 -0.63 9.12 -20.78
N ALA A 313 -1.80 9.52 -20.25
CA ALA A 313 -2.04 9.54 -18.82
C ALA A 313 -1.96 8.14 -18.19
N THR A 314 -2.45 7.12 -18.89
CA THR A 314 -2.38 5.72 -18.46
C THR A 314 -0.93 5.24 -18.38
N LEU A 315 -0.10 5.57 -19.37
CA LEU A 315 1.32 5.22 -19.38
C LEU A 315 2.12 6.01 -18.34
N VAL A 316 1.76 7.27 -18.07
CA VAL A 316 2.33 8.04 -16.93
C VAL A 316 2.05 7.32 -15.61
N LEU A 317 0.80 6.93 -15.34
CA LEU A 317 0.43 6.22 -14.12
C LEU A 317 1.19 4.89 -13.98
N HIS A 318 1.28 4.11 -15.06
CA HIS A 318 2.02 2.85 -15.05
C HIS A 318 3.52 3.06 -14.81
N ALA A 319 4.13 4.08 -15.44
CA ALA A 319 5.54 4.42 -15.21
C ALA A 319 5.79 4.84 -13.74
N LEU A 320 4.90 5.65 -13.16
CA LEU A 320 5.00 6.05 -11.76
C LEU A 320 4.93 4.86 -10.79
N LEU A 321 4.08 3.87 -11.07
CA LEU A 321 3.98 2.66 -10.26
C LEU A 321 5.24 1.79 -10.39
N ILE A 322 5.74 1.55 -11.59
CA ILE A 322 6.94 0.74 -11.82
C ILE A 322 8.18 1.34 -11.13
N HIS A 323 8.27 2.65 -11.01
CA HIS A 323 9.44 3.33 -10.44
C HIS A 323 9.23 3.85 -9.01
N GLY A 324 8.10 3.53 -8.36
CA GLY A 324 7.76 4.08 -7.05
C GLY A 324 7.78 5.62 -7.02
N GLY A 325 7.51 6.24 -8.17
CA GLY A 325 7.55 7.68 -8.41
C GLY A 325 8.73 8.14 -9.27
N LEU A 326 8.51 9.21 -10.04
CA LEU A 326 9.51 9.86 -10.92
C LEU A 326 9.33 11.37 -10.89
N ASP A 327 10.42 12.12 -11.14
CA ASP A 327 10.33 13.55 -11.46
C ASP A 327 9.93 13.77 -12.93
N ASP A 328 9.65 15.04 -13.30
CA ASP A 328 9.19 15.38 -14.65
C ASP A 328 10.26 15.07 -15.73
N HIS A 329 11.54 15.20 -15.40
CA HIS A 329 12.63 14.88 -16.33
C HIS A 329 12.70 13.38 -16.61
N SER A 330 12.73 12.57 -15.58
CA SER A 330 12.77 11.10 -15.68
C SER A 330 11.51 10.52 -16.34
N LEU A 331 10.33 11.10 -16.09
CA LEU A 331 9.10 10.73 -16.80
C LEU A 331 9.25 10.94 -18.31
N GLY A 332 9.85 12.06 -18.75
CA GLY A 332 10.11 12.32 -20.15
C GLY A 332 11.11 11.35 -20.78
N GLN A 333 12.03 10.76 -19.99
CA GLN A 333 12.99 9.77 -20.48
C GLN A 333 12.42 8.35 -20.63
N VAL A 334 11.47 7.97 -19.76
CA VAL A 334 10.93 6.60 -19.74
C VAL A 334 9.68 6.42 -20.60
N LEU A 335 9.12 7.51 -21.14
CA LEU A 335 7.90 7.49 -21.94
C LEU A 335 8.17 7.86 -23.40
N PRO A 336 7.50 7.22 -24.38
CA PRO A 336 7.71 7.45 -25.81
C PRO A 336 6.92 8.66 -26.34
N PHE A 337 6.82 9.73 -25.55
CA PHE A 337 6.06 10.94 -25.87
C PHE A 337 6.92 12.17 -25.70
N SER A 338 6.52 13.28 -26.29
CA SER A 338 7.20 14.55 -26.05
C SER A 338 7.09 14.98 -24.58
N HIS A 339 8.10 15.68 -24.09
CA HIS A 339 8.11 16.21 -22.73
C HIS A 339 6.84 17.04 -22.41
N HIS A 340 6.36 17.80 -23.38
CA HIS A 340 5.16 18.64 -23.23
C HIS A 340 3.88 17.79 -23.04
N GLU A 341 3.72 16.72 -23.79
CA GLU A 341 2.57 15.82 -23.66
C GLU A 341 2.57 15.11 -22.29
N VAL A 342 3.72 14.61 -21.89
CA VAL A 342 3.90 13.96 -20.57
C VAL A 342 3.59 14.93 -19.42
N LEU A 343 4.14 16.15 -19.50
CA LEU A 343 3.90 17.19 -18.50
C LEU A 343 2.42 17.57 -18.40
N ASN A 344 1.73 17.74 -19.53
CA ASN A 344 0.30 18.06 -19.56
C ASN A 344 -0.55 16.93 -18.97
N ALA A 345 -0.24 15.67 -19.29
CA ALA A 345 -0.92 14.51 -18.73
C ALA A 345 -0.71 14.46 -17.20
N ARG A 346 0.52 14.61 -16.72
CA ARG A 346 0.85 14.63 -15.29
C ARG A 346 0.14 15.78 -14.56
N LEU A 347 0.15 17.01 -15.11
CA LEU A 347 -0.57 18.17 -14.54
C LEU A 347 -2.08 17.91 -14.44
N THR A 348 -2.66 17.27 -15.45
CA THR A 348 -4.07 16.89 -15.45
C THR A 348 -4.38 15.89 -14.34
N LEU A 349 -3.53 14.87 -14.19
CA LEU A 349 -3.64 13.87 -13.12
C LEU A 349 -3.49 14.51 -11.73
N GLN A 350 -2.55 15.46 -11.58
CA GLN A 350 -2.35 16.21 -10.34
C GLN A 350 -3.58 17.05 -9.96
N ARG A 351 -4.16 17.79 -10.92
CA ARG A 351 -5.38 18.60 -10.67
C ARG A 351 -6.56 17.75 -10.23
N LYS A 352 -6.62 16.52 -10.69
CA LYS A 352 -7.62 15.53 -10.27
C LYS A 352 -7.29 14.82 -8.94
N GLY A 353 -6.15 15.12 -8.31
CA GLY A 353 -5.70 14.46 -7.09
C GLY A 353 -5.27 13.00 -7.26
N ILE A 354 -5.07 12.54 -8.53
CA ILE A 354 -4.68 11.15 -8.84
C ILE A 354 -3.20 10.93 -8.57
N VAL A 355 -2.38 11.95 -8.81
CA VAL A 355 -0.96 11.95 -8.48
C VAL A 355 -0.63 13.08 -7.52
N SER A 356 0.33 12.83 -6.63
CA SER A 356 0.85 13.79 -5.67
C SER A 356 2.37 13.80 -5.69
N SER A 357 2.97 14.91 -5.25
CA SER A 357 4.42 15.01 -5.11
C SER A 357 4.85 14.62 -3.70
N CYS A 358 5.85 13.74 -3.61
CA CYS A 358 6.51 13.37 -2.38
C CYS A 358 8.03 13.39 -2.61
N GLU A 359 8.77 14.12 -1.79
CA GLU A 359 10.24 14.26 -1.91
C GLU A 359 10.72 14.63 -3.32
N GLY A 360 10.00 15.51 -4.02
CA GLY A 360 10.31 15.95 -5.38
C GLY A 360 10.00 14.94 -6.49
N ARG A 361 9.36 13.82 -6.17
CA ARG A 361 8.92 12.78 -7.13
C ARG A 361 7.40 12.72 -7.18
N TRP A 362 6.86 12.57 -8.37
CA TRP A 362 5.44 12.32 -8.60
C TRP A 362 5.13 10.85 -8.32
N GLN A 363 4.08 10.60 -7.57
CA GLN A 363 3.61 9.26 -7.22
C GLN A 363 2.11 9.19 -7.41
N VAL A 364 1.58 8.00 -7.62
CA VAL A 364 0.13 7.75 -7.52
C VAL A 364 -0.30 8.00 -6.09
N ALA A 365 -1.30 8.86 -5.91
CA ALA A 365 -1.80 9.19 -4.57
C ALA A 365 -2.40 7.94 -3.91
N PRO A 366 -2.19 7.73 -2.59
CA PRO A 366 -2.67 6.52 -1.90
C PRO A 366 -4.15 6.25 -2.09
N LEU A 367 -4.97 7.30 -2.04
CA LEU A 367 -6.43 7.20 -2.22
C LEU A 367 -6.86 6.87 -3.66
N SER A 368 -5.99 7.10 -4.64
CA SER A 368 -6.26 6.78 -6.04
C SER A 368 -5.71 5.43 -6.47
N TYR A 369 -4.90 4.76 -5.61
CA TYR A 369 -4.19 3.54 -5.98
C TYR A 369 -5.11 2.43 -6.45
N ALA A 370 -6.21 2.15 -5.74
CA ALA A 370 -7.15 1.09 -6.08
C ALA A 370 -7.78 1.31 -7.49
N ASN A 371 -8.16 2.55 -7.80
CA ASN A 371 -8.76 2.92 -9.09
C ASN A 371 -7.74 2.89 -10.22
N VAL A 372 -6.51 3.36 -9.98
CA VAL A 372 -5.41 3.27 -10.95
C VAL A 372 -5.08 1.82 -11.28
N ARG A 373 -4.96 0.96 -10.26
CA ARG A 373 -4.74 -0.47 -10.45
C ARG A 373 -5.85 -1.11 -11.29
N GLN A 374 -7.11 -0.79 -10.99
CA GLN A 374 -8.26 -1.29 -11.73
C GLN A 374 -8.26 -0.81 -13.19
N LEU A 375 -7.94 0.47 -13.45
CA LEU A 375 -7.81 1.02 -14.79
C LEU A 375 -6.75 0.26 -15.59
N LEU A 376 -5.55 0.09 -15.02
CA LEU A 376 -4.44 -0.60 -15.69
C LEU A 376 -4.79 -2.07 -15.97
N ALA A 377 -5.42 -2.78 -15.03
CA ALA A 377 -5.88 -4.14 -15.22
C ALA A 377 -6.94 -4.23 -16.34
N SER A 378 -7.90 -3.30 -16.40
CA SER A 378 -8.93 -3.28 -17.44
C SER A 378 -8.40 -3.01 -18.85
N ARG A 379 -7.22 -2.41 -18.95
CA ARG A 379 -6.51 -2.13 -20.21
C ARG A 379 -5.40 -3.13 -20.53
N ASN A 380 -5.35 -4.25 -19.82
CA ASN A 380 -4.36 -5.31 -20.00
C ASN A 380 -2.89 -4.86 -19.83
N TYR A 381 -2.66 -3.85 -19.00
CA TYR A 381 -1.30 -3.54 -18.55
C TYR A 381 -0.80 -4.61 -17.57
N LEU A 382 0.52 -4.75 -17.47
CA LEU A 382 1.12 -5.56 -16.43
C LEU A 382 0.68 -5.01 -15.06
N VAL A 383 0.13 -5.88 -14.24
CA VAL A 383 -0.36 -5.56 -12.89
C VAL A 383 0.45 -6.34 -11.87
N ASP A 384 0.59 -5.78 -10.69
CA ASP A 384 1.30 -6.40 -9.58
C ASP A 384 0.64 -7.71 -9.10
N PRO A 385 1.41 -8.63 -8.49
CA PRO A 385 0.91 -9.93 -8.02
C PRO A 385 0.09 -9.85 -6.73
N LEU A 386 0.04 -8.69 -6.04
CA LEU A 386 -0.58 -8.50 -4.73
C LEU A 386 -2.01 -7.97 -4.76
#